data_37c9f0278a289acbe5b95fcb7f823f87
#
_entry.id   37c9f0278a289acbe5b95fcb7f823f87
#
_cell.length_a   1.000
_cell.length_b   1.000
_cell.length_c   1.000
_cell.angle_alpha   90.00
_cell.angle_beta   90.00
_cell.angle_gamma   90.00
#
_symmetry.space_group_name_H-M   'P 1'
#
loop_
_entity.id
_entity.type
_entity.pdbx_description
1 polymer ?
#
loop_
_entity_poly.entity_id
_entity_poly.type
_entity_poly.pdbx_seq_one_letter_code
_entity_poly.pdbx_strand_id
1 'polypeptide(L)'
;MPARRTSQGTDASVNQHAFRLPATVSASDDAEGQCLLPHSLRTCFDSGSYIWPAPSPWLPLPSEYVSVSVFPELIAWVYTMLCSSFYAIFLLSFGAASISAANQNYLGNAEATFKVLQNWYNTNTGIWNTTGWWNSANCLTVIGDLAAVDPSVKTQVSAVYANSIVAAPNLNLGVTKIVTSDFNIESFYTDSPPGVVKRQVNPKGFLNAFYDDEGWWALGWIQAYDITGTAEYLNTAIDIFTDMKNGSSTPCKGGIWWDKSETYVNAIANELYLSVAAHLANRVVQNKQFYLSIAQDQWTWFQQSGMINSKSLINDGLTGACKNNNGTVWSYNQGVVLGGLVELNKASPNASYISSAKSIATAAIKALSDSNGVLHDPCEPNCGADGSQFKGIFMRNLQILQAASPDNSYLSFVATNAASIWAKDRNTQNQLSVDWAGPFVSPANASTQSSALDALVAAVAFQGRLGNGIASRHRRWQL
;
A
#
# COMPACT_ATOMS: atom_id res chain seq x y z
N MET A 1 14.33 -59.12 -32.53
CA MET A 1 13.58 -60.38 -32.64
C MET A 1 13.06 -60.73 -31.28
N PRO A 2 11.87 -61.34 -31.26
CA PRO A 2 10.69 -60.71 -30.67
C PRO A 2 10.11 -61.54 -29.49
N ALA A 3 9.17 -60.97 -28.78
CA ALA A 3 7.92 -61.67 -28.48
C ALA A 3 6.88 -60.79 -27.79
N ARG A 4 5.78 -60.68 -28.43
CA ARG A 4 4.46 -60.27 -28.03
C ARG A 4 3.84 -61.24 -27.01
N ARG A 5 2.87 -60.72 -26.21
CA ARG A 5 1.46 -61.14 -26.04
C ARG A 5 0.84 -60.28 -24.96
N THR A 6 -0.18 -59.43 -25.26
CA THR A 6 -1.63 -59.63 -25.36
C THR A 6 -2.21 -60.37 -24.16
N SER A 7 -3.17 -59.79 -23.40
CA SER A 7 -4.57 -59.69 -23.68
C SER A 7 -5.38 -59.17 -22.48
N GLN A 8 -6.40 -58.37 -22.80
CA GLN A 8 -7.79 -58.38 -22.26
C GLN A 8 -7.97 -58.01 -20.78
N GLY A 9 -8.68 -57.05 -20.39
CA GLY A 9 -10.03 -56.57 -20.83
C GLY A 9 -11.06 -57.03 -19.83
N THR A 10 -11.65 -56.11 -19.08
CA THR A 10 -13.08 -56.20 -18.65
C THR A 10 -13.61 -54.81 -18.26
N ASP A 11 -14.74 -54.52 -18.90
CA ASP A 11 -15.66 -53.43 -18.60
C ASP A 11 -16.33 -53.58 -17.24
N ALA A 12 -16.69 -52.46 -16.65
CA ALA A 12 -17.93 -52.28 -15.86
C ALA A 12 -18.18 -50.79 -15.63
N SER A 13 -18.97 -50.15 -16.44
CA SER A 13 -20.32 -49.59 -16.22
C SER A 13 -20.48 -48.61 -15.07
N VAL A 14 -20.60 -47.36 -15.39
CA VAL A 14 -21.75 -46.43 -15.25
C VAL A 14 -22.47 -46.42 -13.90
N ASN A 15 -22.43 -45.28 -13.25
CA ASN A 15 -23.64 -44.73 -12.62
C ASN A 15 -23.56 -43.18 -12.54
N GLN A 16 -24.41 -42.56 -13.37
CA GLN A 16 -24.84 -41.18 -13.29
C GLN A 16 -25.89 -41.06 -12.18
N HIS A 17 -25.68 -40.17 -11.24
CA HIS A 17 -26.80 -39.61 -10.48
C HIS A 17 -26.82 -38.09 -10.66
N ALA A 18 -27.74 -37.68 -11.52
CA ALA A 18 -28.25 -36.34 -11.61
C ALA A 18 -29.15 -36.04 -10.42
N PHE A 19 -28.88 -34.93 -9.70
CA PHE A 19 -29.87 -34.34 -8.80
C PHE A 19 -30.38 -33.04 -9.37
N ARG A 20 -31.72 -33.05 -9.58
CA ARG A 20 -32.56 -31.95 -10.06
C ARG A 20 -32.74 -30.89 -8.97
N LEU A 21 -32.77 -29.66 -9.40
CA LEU A 21 -33.35 -28.51 -8.70
C LEU A 21 -34.89 -28.64 -8.64
N PRO A 22 -35.52 -28.06 -7.62
CA PRO A 22 -36.90 -27.61 -7.75
C PRO A 22 -37.00 -26.09 -7.82
N ALA A 23 -37.98 -25.70 -8.64
CA ALA A 23 -38.33 -24.36 -9.02
C ALA A 23 -39.18 -23.62 -7.95
N THR A 24 -39.05 -22.31 -8.00
CA THR A 24 -40.04 -21.24 -7.81
C THR A 24 -41.22 -21.43 -6.85
N VAL A 25 -41.35 -20.51 -5.89
CA VAL A 25 -42.64 -20.06 -5.36
C VAL A 25 -42.68 -18.52 -5.35
N SER A 26 -43.81 -18.06 -5.89
CA SER A 26 -44.24 -16.70 -6.08
C SER A 26 -44.69 -15.97 -4.84
N ALA A 27 -44.75 -14.65 -4.95
CA ALA A 27 -45.18 -13.64 -4.03
C ALA A 27 -46.57 -13.85 -3.39
N SER A 28 -46.75 -13.32 -2.20
CA SER A 28 -48.00 -12.69 -1.75
C SER A 28 -47.72 -11.65 -0.68
N ASP A 29 -48.48 -10.59 -0.79
CA ASP A 29 -48.51 -9.35 -0.04
C ASP A 29 -48.96 -9.50 1.44
N ASP A 30 -48.84 -8.36 2.12
CA ASP A 30 -49.48 -7.89 3.33
C ASP A 30 -48.86 -8.22 4.70
N ALA A 31 -48.35 -7.14 5.33
CA ALA A 31 -48.79 -6.67 6.62
C ALA A 31 -48.01 -5.42 7.07
N GLU A 32 -48.81 -4.39 7.38
CA GLU A 32 -48.44 -3.12 7.99
C GLU A 32 -47.76 -3.32 9.36
N GLY A 33 -46.68 -2.58 9.59
CA GLY A 33 -46.04 -2.42 10.90
C GLY A 33 -45.62 -0.97 11.09
N GLN A 34 -46.44 -0.19 11.81
CA GLN A 34 -46.16 1.20 12.19
C GLN A 34 -44.93 1.28 13.08
N CYS A 35 -43.97 2.10 12.73
CA CYS A 35 -42.97 2.62 13.65
C CYS A 35 -42.90 4.13 13.58
N LEU A 36 -43.30 4.74 14.69
CA LEU A 36 -43.26 6.18 14.96
C LEU A 36 -41.79 6.62 15.12
N LEU A 37 -41.37 7.63 14.36
CA LEU A 37 -40.21 8.45 14.65
C LEU A 37 -40.52 9.91 14.40
N PRO A 38 -40.02 10.85 15.24
CA PRO A 38 -40.40 12.24 15.19
C PRO A 38 -39.65 13.04 14.13
N HIS A 39 -40.40 13.94 13.50
CA HIS A 39 -39.89 14.96 12.58
C HIS A 39 -39.00 15.97 13.29
N SER A 40 -37.88 16.32 12.70
CA SER A 40 -37.36 17.70 12.70
C SER A 40 -36.38 17.97 11.57
N LEU A 41 -36.73 18.94 10.76
CA LEU A 41 -35.90 19.91 10.02
C LEU A 41 -35.16 19.43 8.76
N ARG A 42 -35.86 19.59 7.62
CA ARG A 42 -35.24 19.92 6.33
C ARG A 42 -35.67 21.34 5.93
N THR A 43 -34.71 22.25 5.82
CA THR A 43 -34.88 23.53 5.12
C THR A 43 -34.28 23.40 3.73
N CYS A 44 -35.14 23.35 2.71
CA CYS A 44 -34.75 23.64 1.32
C CYS A 44 -35.10 25.13 1.06
N PHE A 45 -34.10 25.89 0.59
CA PHE A 45 -34.31 27.15 -0.08
C PHE A 45 -34.58 26.88 -1.54
N ASP A 46 -35.76 27.24 -2.02
CA ASP A 46 -36.03 27.37 -3.44
C ASP A 46 -36.78 28.70 -3.68
N SER A 47 -36.27 29.48 -4.62
CA SER A 47 -36.77 30.78 -5.00
C SER A 47 -37.97 30.62 -5.94
N GLY A 48 -39.15 30.88 -5.46
CA GLY A 48 -40.36 30.91 -6.28
C GLY A 48 -41.38 31.92 -5.77
N SER A 49 -41.68 32.90 -6.59
CA SER A 49 -42.64 33.97 -6.39
C SER A 49 -44.05 33.44 -6.13
N TYR A 50 -44.67 33.83 -5.01
CA TYR A 50 -46.08 33.56 -4.75
C TYR A 50 -46.86 34.85 -4.67
N ILE A 51 -47.96 34.92 -5.50
CA ILE A 51 -48.98 35.93 -5.54
C ILE A 51 -50.01 35.62 -4.44
N TRP A 52 -50.29 36.58 -3.57
CA TRP A 52 -51.33 36.49 -2.55
C TRP A 52 -52.70 36.92 -3.10
N PRO A 53 -53.79 36.21 -2.80
CA PRO A 53 -55.13 36.69 -3.05
C PRO A 53 -55.63 37.64 -1.93
N ALA A 54 -56.37 38.61 -2.31
CA ALA A 54 -56.92 39.67 -1.46
C ALA A 54 -57.96 39.19 -0.42
N PRO A 55 -58.03 39.81 0.76
CA PRO A 55 -58.99 39.43 1.78
C PRO A 55 -60.38 40.04 1.54
N SER A 56 -61.44 39.26 1.85
CA SER A 56 -62.83 39.70 1.93
C SER A 56 -63.15 40.39 3.28
N PRO A 57 -64.10 41.32 3.32
CA PRO A 57 -64.33 42.17 4.46
C PRO A 57 -65.37 41.59 5.46
N TRP A 58 -65.37 42.11 6.65
CA TRP A 58 -66.33 41.98 7.76
C TRP A 58 -65.87 41.11 8.96
N LEU A 59 -65.35 41.87 9.99
CA LEU A 59 -65.71 41.84 11.40
C LEU A 59 -64.81 42.79 12.22
N PRO A 60 -65.28 43.49 13.23
CA PRO A 60 -64.57 44.57 13.92
C PRO A 60 -63.65 44.04 15.02
N LEU A 61 -62.42 44.61 15.13
CA LEU A 61 -61.45 44.36 16.17
C LEU A 61 -61.69 45.27 17.41
N PRO A 62 -61.42 44.74 18.63
CA PRO A 62 -61.27 45.62 19.79
C PRO A 62 -59.82 46.17 19.84
N SER A 63 -59.77 47.45 20.19
CA SER A 63 -58.58 48.25 20.35
C SER A 63 -57.90 47.96 21.68
N GLU A 64 -56.71 47.31 21.64
CA GLU A 64 -55.64 47.54 22.61
C GLU A 64 -54.31 47.20 21.96
N TYR A 65 -53.60 48.21 21.47
CA TYR A 65 -52.25 48.11 21.05
C TYR A 65 -51.31 48.26 22.25
N VAL A 66 -50.69 47.20 22.71
CA VAL A 66 -49.48 47.26 23.52
C VAL A 66 -48.28 47.34 22.58
N SER A 67 -47.69 48.49 22.45
CA SER A 67 -46.43 48.68 21.70
C SER A 67 -45.30 48.17 22.56
N VAL A 68 -44.75 46.98 22.17
CA VAL A 68 -43.50 46.51 22.71
C VAL A 68 -42.38 47.05 21.82
N SER A 69 -41.74 48.11 22.25
CA SER A 69 -40.50 48.59 21.66
C SER A 69 -39.33 47.61 22.00
N VAL A 70 -39.01 46.70 21.07
CA VAL A 70 -37.84 45.89 21.18
C VAL A 70 -36.62 46.75 20.82
N PHE A 71 -35.77 47.00 21.79
CA PHE A 71 -34.54 47.78 21.61
C PHE A 71 -33.62 47.10 20.57
N PRO A 72 -33.24 47.78 19.49
CA PRO A 72 -32.34 47.21 18.45
C PRO A 72 -30.97 46.83 18.98
N GLU A 73 -30.55 47.42 20.07
CA GLU A 73 -29.24 47.12 20.70
C GLU A 73 -29.16 45.75 21.36
N LEU A 74 -30.28 45.15 21.78
CA LEU A 74 -30.27 43.81 22.39
C LEU A 74 -30.06 42.73 21.34
N ILE A 75 -30.55 42.90 20.13
CA ILE A 75 -30.36 41.95 19.01
C ILE A 75 -28.94 42.01 18.52
N ALA A 76 -28.30 43.16 18.43
CA ALA A 76 -26.92 43.32 18.05
C ALA A 76 -25.96 42.67 19.08
N TRP A 77 -26.27 42.72 20.36
CA TRP A 77 -25.47 42.13 21.44
C TRP A 77 -25.54 40.59 21.42
N VAL A 78 -26.72 40.02 21.19
CA VAL A 78 -26.91 38.57 21.09
C VAL A 78 -26.20 37.99 19.84
N TYR A 79 -26.25 38.71 18.70
CA TYR A 79 -25.54 38.32 17.47
C TYR A 79 -24.01 38.36 17.64
N THR A 80 -23.50 39.39 18.34
CA THR A 80 -22.05 39.51 18.57
C THR A 80 -21.54 38.45 19.55
N MET A 81 -22.31 38.09 20.56
CA MET A 81 -21.95 37.01 21.49
C MET A 81 -22.05 35.61 20.83
N LEU A 82 -23.02 35.34 19.99
CA LEU A 82 -23.14 34.08 19.27
C LEU A 82 -22.04 33.93 18.23
N CYS A 83 -21.73 34.96 17.45
CA CYS A 83 -20.65 34.91 16.47
C CYS A 83 -19.24 34.76 17.14
N SER A 84 -18.99 35.43 18.26
CA SER A 84 -17.73 35.31 18.98
C SER A 84 -17.57 33.93 19.64
N SER A 85 -18.66 33.31 20.11
CA SER A 85 -18.63 31.96 20.67
C SER A 85 -18.42 30.87 19.59
N PHE A 86 -19.00 31.04 18.41
CA PHE A 86 -18.74 30.13 17.27
C PHE A 86 -17.32 30.27 16.73
N TYR A 87 -16.75 31.48 16.68
CA TYR A 87 -15.36 31.70 16.28
C TYR A 87 -14.38 31.14 17.30
N ALA A 88 -14.65 31.24 18.59
CA ALA A 88 -13.80 30.65 19.63
C ALA A 88 -13.86 29.13 19.65
N ILE A 89 -15.01 28.49 19.40
CA ILE A 89 -15.15 27.04 19.29
C ILE A 89 -14.48 26.53 17.99
N PHE A 90 -14.59 27.29 16.89
CA PHE A 90 -13.92 26.92 15.62
C PHE A 90 -12.40 27.04 15.72
N LEU A 91 -11.85 28.06 16.40
CA LEU A 91 -10.42 28.22 16.65
C LEU A 91 -9.88 27.19 17.66
N LEU A 92 -10.67 26.78 18.66
CA LEU A 92 -10.30 25.74 19.62
C LEU A 92 -10.28 24.33 18.98
N SER A 93 -11.17 24.05 18.01
CA SER A 93 -11.18 22.77 17.30
C SER A 93 -10.01 22.63 16.31
N PHE A 94 -9.59 23.72 15.66
CA PHE A 94 -8.39 23.72 14.83
C PHE A 94 -7.08 23.75 15.65
N GLY A 95 -7.07 24.38 16.80
CA GLY A 95 -5.93 24.39 17.71
C GLY A 95 -5.67 23.04 18.37
N ALA A 96 -6.72 22.26 18.69
CA ALA A 96 -6.57 20.92 19.29
C ALA A 96 -6.01 19.87 18.32
N ALA A 97 -6.38 19.94 17.03
CA ALA A 97 -5.82 19.05 15.99
C ALA A 97 -4.33 19.33 15.73
N SER A 98 -3.90 20.61 15.81
CA SER A 98 -2.50 21.00 15.59
C SER A 98 -1.60 20.69 16.79
N ILE A 99 -2.11 20.68 18.01
CA ILE A 99 -1.36 20.36 19.22
C ILE A 99 -1.13 18.85 19.35
N SER A 100 -2.02 18.01 18.82
CA SER A 100 -1.87 16.55 18.83
C SER A 100 -0.72 16.06 17.94
N ALA A 101 -0.43 16.70 16.82
CA ALA A 101 0.66 16.31 15.92
C ALA A 101 2.05 16.70 16.45
N ALA A 102 2.16 17.75 17.28
CA ALA A 102 3.44 18.24 17.81
C ALA A 102 4.08 17.34 18.89
N ASN A 103 3.34 16.36 19.44
CA ASN A 103 3.79 15.51 20.55
C ASN A 103 3.82 14.00 20.21
N GLN A 104 3.75 13.63 18.93
CA GLN A 104 3.86 12.22 18.53
C GLN A 104 5.31 11.75 18.62
N ASN A 105 5.55 10.72 19.42
CA ASN A 105 6.86 10.06 19.52
C ASN A 105 7.03 9.04 18.39
N TYR A 106 7.13 9.51 17.14
CA TYR A 106 7.28 8.61 15.98
C TYR A 106 8.48 7.69 16.08
N LEU A 107 9.61 8.19 16.58
CA LEU A 107 10.82 7.38 16.76
C LEU A 107 10.58 6.25 17.77
N GLY A 108 10.11 6.55 18.97
CA GLY A 108 9.83 5.52 19.97
C GLY A 108 8.76 4.51 19.52
N ASN A 109 7.79 4.95 18.69
CA ASN A 109 6.79 4.08 18.09
C ASN A 109 7.43 3.13 17.07
N ALA A 110 8.32 3.62 16.20
CA ALA A 110 9.06 2.83 15.23
C ALA A 110 10.01 1.82 15.92
N GLU A 111 10.74 2.23 16.97
CA GLU A 111 11.59 1.35 17.76
C GLU A 111 10.80 0.22 18.45
N ALA A 112 9.64 0.55 19.03
CA ALA A 112 8.77 -0.45 19.65
C ALA A 112 8.22 -1.44 18.61
N THR A 113 7.86 -0.95 17.42
CA THR A 113 7.39 -1.77 16.31
C THR A 113 8.50 -2.67 15.77
N PHE A 114 9.71 -2.13 15.60
CA PHE A 114 10.90 -2.89 15.20
C PHE A 114 11.21 -4.00 16.19
N LYS A 115 11.17 -3.73 17.50
CA LYS A 115 11.39 -4.74 18.54
C LYS A 115 10.41 -5.90 18.41
N VAL A 116 9.14 -5.64 18.14
CA VAL A 116 8.14 -6.69 17.93
C VAL A 116 8.42 -7.47 16.65
N LEU A 117 8.76 -6.79 15.55
CA LEU A 117 9.13 -7.44 14.29
C LEU A 117 10.30 -8.41 14.49
N GLN A 118 11.31 -8.03 15.27
CA GLN A 118 12.49 -8.88 15.54
C GLN A 118 12.15 -10.14 16.36
N ASN A 119 11.03 -10.19 17.09
CA ASN A 119 10.61 -11.42 17.79
C ASN A 119 10.23 -12.54 16.81
N TRP A 120 9.90 -12.22 15.58
CA TRP A 120 9.60 -13.20 14.52
C TRP A 120 10.82 -13.54 13.65
N TYR A 121 11.95 -12.82 13.79
CA TYR A 121 13.14 -13.13 13.03
C TYR A 121 13.74 -14.46 13.49
N ASN A 122 13.96 -15.38 12.55
CA ASN A 122 14.51 -16.69 12.80
C ASN A 122 15.96 -16.77 12.31
N THR A 123 16.90 -16.80 13.24
CA THR A 123 18.35 -16.83 12.92
C THR A 123 18.77 -18.09 12.20
N ASN A 124 18.06 -19.20 12.36
CA ASN A 124 18.39 -20.47 11.67
C ASN A 124 18.01 -20.43 10.18
N THR A 125 16.96 -19.69 9.85
CA THR A 125 16.46 -19.60 8.46
C THR A 125 16.83 -18.29 7.78
N GLY A 126 17.23 -17.26 8.53
CA GLY A 126 17.56 -15.94 8.00
C GLY A 126 16.37 -15.12 7.50
N ILE A 127 15.14 -15.55 7.81
CA ILE A 127 13.89 -14.88 7.44
C ILE A 127 12.96 -14.73 8.66
N TRP A 128 11.85 -14.04 8.48
CA TRP A 128 10.84 -13.88 9.54
C TRP A 128 9.81 -14.99 9.51
N ASN A 129 9.56 -15.60 10.67
CA ASN A 129 8.42 -16.48 10.86
C ASN A 129 7.12 -15.70 10.66
N THR A 130 6.03 -16.38 10.36
CA THR A 130 4.69 -15.83 10.15
C THR A 130 4.52 -15.00 8.89
N THR A 131 5.52 -15.00 7.99
CA THR A 131 5.44 -14.35 6.70
C THR A 131 6.10 -15.16 5.60
N GLY A 132 5.90 -14.75 4.33
CA GLY A 132 6.42 -15.45 3.16
C GLY A 132 7.85 -15.07 2.78
N TRP A 133 8.26 -15.61 1.63
CA TRP A 133 9.60 -15.44 1.10
C TRP A 133 9.89 -13.99 0.69
N TRP A 134 9.11 -13.45 -0.25
CA TRP A 134 9.27 -12.07 -0.70
C TRP A 134 8.91 -11.05 0.40
N ASN A 135 7.99 -11.41 1.29
CA ASN A 135 7.62 -10.60 2.44
C ASN A 135 8.79 -10.40 3.41
N SER A 136 9.63 -11.45 3.57
CA SER A 136 10.86 -11.35 4.38
C SER A 136 11.88 -10.38 3.77
N ALA A 137 11.96 -10.27 2.44
CA ALA A 137 12.77 -9.24 1.79
C ALA A 137 12.28 -7.83 2.12
N ASN A 138 10.96 -7.61 2.20
CA ASN A 138 10.41 -6.33 2.63
C ASN A 138 10.64 -6.05 4.12
N CYS A 139 10.60 -7.07 4.99
CA CYS A 139 11.05 -6.93 6.37
C CYS A 139 12.53 -6.49 6.44
N LEU A 140 13.38 -7.08 5.59
CA LEU A 140 14.80 -6.73 5.49
C LEU A 140 14.98 -5.26 5.03
N THR A 141 14.18 -4.80 4.09
CA THR A 141 14.23 -3.43 3.56
C THR A 141 13.84 -2.42 4.63
N VAL A 142 12.70 -2.61 5.30
CA VAL A 142 12.18 -1.63 6.27
C VAL A 142 13.07 -1.46 7.50
N ILE A 143 13.75 -2.53 7.95
CA ILE A 143 14.70 -2.38 9.07
C ILE A 143 15.94 -1.57 8.66
N GLY A 144 16.33 -1.62 7.38
CA GLY A 144 17.34 -0.75 6.80
C GLY A 144 16.90 0.70 6.72
N ASP A 145 15.67 0.92 6.28
CA ASP A 145 15.09 2.27 6.25
C ASP A 145 15.02 2.88 7.67
N LEU A 146 14.70 2.06 8.68
CA LEU A 146 14.80 2.49 10.08
C LEU A 146 16.22 2.84 10.45
N ALA A 147 17.22 1.99 10.11
CA ALA A 147 18.62 2.26 10.44
C ALA A 147 19.19 3.50 9.74
N ALA A 148 18.60 3.91 8.61
CA ALA A 148 18.96 5.16 7.92
C ALA A 148 18.49 6.41 8.70
N VAL A 149 17.36 6.33 9.41
CA VAL A 149 16.79 7.46 10.19
C VAL A 149 17.11 7.38 11.69
N ASP A 150 17.42 6.18 12.17
CA ASP A 150 17.83 5.90 13.56
C ASP A 150 19.13 5.08 13.60
N PRO A 151 20.30 5.73 13.72
CA PRO A 151 21.57 5.02 13.79
C PRO A 151 21.73 4.08 15.01
N SER A 152 20.89 4.19 16.04
CA SER A 152 20.99 3.35 17.25
C SER A 152 20.72 1.88 16.96
N VAL A 153 19.87 1.57 15.98
CA VAL A 153 19.52 0.19 15.57
C VAL A 153 20.48 -0.39 14.52
N LYS A 154 21.40 0.41 13.96
CA LYS A 154 22.26 0.01 12.84
C LYS A 154 23.05 -1.27 13.10
N THR A 155 23.61 -1.45 14.31
CA THR A 155 24.37 -2.65 14.66
C THR A 155 23.50 -3.90 14.61
N GLN A 156 22.29 -3.86 15.16
CA GLN A 156 21.35 -4.98 15.13
C GLN A 156 20.90 -5.28 13.72
N VAL A 157 20.57 -4.27 12.92
CA VAL A 157 20.18 -4.42 11.52
C VAL A 157 21.31 -5.04 10.69
N SER A 158 22.55 -4.59 10.88
CA SER A 158 23.72 -5.16 10.19
C SER A 158 23.93 -6.66 10.52
N ALA A 159 23.65 -7.05 11.77
CA ALA A 159 23.73 -8.47 12.17
C ALA A 159 22.62 -9.30 11.50
N VAL A 160 21.42 -8.75 11.30
CA VAL A 160 20.34 -9.40 10.54
C VAL A 160 20.76 -9.59 9.09
N TYR A 161 21.33 -8.57 8.43
CA TYR A 161 21.83 -8.68 7.05
C TYR A 161 22.90 -9.77 6.91
N ALA A 162 23.91 -9.76 7.82
CA ALA A 162 24.98 -10.74 7.79
C ALA A 162 24.50 -12.18 8.00
N ASN A 163 23.42 -12.37 8.77
CA ASN A 163 22.83 -13.69 8.93
C ASN A 163 21.93 -14.06 7.75
N SER A 164 21.09 -13.16 7.27
CA SER A 164 20.14 -13.45 6.18
C SER A 164 20.83 -13.79 4.86
N ILE A 165 21.96 -13.13 4.53
CA ILE A 165 22.68 -13.43 3.27
C ILE A 165 23.21 -14.88 3.23
N VAL A 166 23.51 -15.46 4.40
CA VAL A 166 24.04 -16.82 4.53
C VAL A 166 22.92 -17.85 4.75
N ALA A 167 21.97 -17.54 5.60
CA ALA A 167 20.96 -18.52 6.04
C ALA A 167 19.77 -18.63 5.08
N ALA A 168 19.25 -17.51 4.57
CA ALA A 168 18.06 -17.50 3.73
C ALA A 168 18.19 -18.30 2.41
N PRO A 169 19.34 -18.30 1.71
CA PRO A 169 19.53 -19.12 0.51
C PRO A 169 19.34 -20.61 0.73
N ASN A 170 19.55 -21.11 1.95
CA ASN A 170 19.38 -22.51 2.29
C ASN A 170 17.92 -22.91 2.54
N LEU A 171 17.04 -21.90 2.65
CA LEU A 171 15.62 -22.11 2.84
C LEU A 171 14.90 -21.91 1.49
N ASN A 172 14.72 -23.00 0.75
CA ASN A 172 13.92 -22.94 -0.48
C ASN A 172 12.46 -23.25 -0.15
N LEU A 173 11.68 -22.19 0.12
CA LEU A 173 10.24 -22.32 0.27
C LEU A 173 9.61 -22.60 -1.09
N GLY A 174 8.89 -23.71 -1.20
CA GLY A 174 8.03 -23.95 -2.33
C GLY A 174 6.91 -22.91 -2.34
N VAL A 175 6.91 -22.00 -3.30
CA VAL A 175 5.84 -21.01 -3.49
C VAL A 175 4.97 -21.47 -4.64
N THR A 176 3.66 -21.56 -4.41
CA THR A 176 2.66 -21.66 -5.47
C THR A 176 1.88 -20.35 -5.46
N LYS A 177 1.84 -19.68 -6.59
CA LYS A 177 1.03 -18.47 -6.77
C LYS A 177 -0.05 -18.74 -7.80
N ILE A 178 -1.26 -18.26 -7.54
CA ILE A 178 -2.39 -18.31 -8.47
C ILE A 178 -2.84 -16.90 -8.79
N VAL A 179 -3.28 -16.70 -10.04
CA VAL A 179 -3.99 -15.48 -10.45
C VAL A 179 -5.48 -15.82 -10.45
N THR A 180 -6.23 -15.13 -9.63
CA THR A 180 -7.69 -15.32 -9.53
C THR A 180 -8.42 -14.72 -10.74
N SER A 181 -9.71 -15.00 -10.89
CA SER A 181 -10.51 -14.50 -12.02
C SER A 181 -10.63 -12.98 -12.09
N ASP A 182 -10.42 -12.29 -10.98
CA ASP A 182 -10.40 -10.83 -10.85
C ASP A 182 -8.97 -10.25 -10.88
N PHE A 183 -8.00 -11.06 -11.33
CA PHE A 183 -6.59 -10.72 -11.49
C PHE A 183 -5.86 -10.39 -10.18
N ASN A 184 -6.29 -10.94 -9.05
CA ASN A 184 -5.53 -10.88 -7.82
C ASN A 184 -4.53 -12.03 -7.75
N ILE A 185 -3.35 -11.78 -7.15
CA ILE A 185 -2.34 -12.80 -6.93
C ILE A 185 -2.44 -13.29 -5.49
N GLU A 186 -2.51 -14.60 -5.32
CA GLU A 186 -2.49 -15.26 -4.02
C GLU A 186 -1.30 -16.22 -3.93
N SER A 187 -0.45 -16.02 -2.92
CA SER A 187 0.71 -16.88 -2.66
C SER A 187 0.41 -17.90 -1.59
N PHE A 188 0.77 -19.15 -1.86
CA PHE A 188 0.68 -20.26 -0.94
C PHE A 188 2.08 -20.79 -0.66
N TYR A 189 2.52 -20.66 0.58
CA TYR A 189 3.79 -21.18 1.07
C TYR A 189 3.51 -22.54 1.69
N THR A 190 3.94 -23.60 1.00
CA THR A 190 3.81 -24.96 1.54
C THR A 190 5.12 -25.39 2.21
N ASP A 191 5.05 -25.72 3.49
CA ASP A 191 6.02 -26.68 4.04
C ASP A 191 5.88 -27.95 3.20
N SER A 192 6.99 -28.43 2.63
CA SER A 192 6.96 -29.63 1.76
C SER A 192 6.19 -30.73 2.47
N PRO A 193 5.10 -31.30 1.90
CA PRO A 193 4.40 -32.41 2.52
C PRO A 193 5.36 -33.56 2.82
N PRO A 194 5.20 -34.31 3.90
CA PRO A 194 6.03 -35.47 4.19
C PRO A 194 5.99 -36.43 3.01
N GLY A 195 7.14 -36.72 2.37
CA GLY A 195 7.25 -37.66 1.26
C GLY A 195 7.47 -37.01 -0.13
N VAL A 196 7.44 -35.70 -0.26
CA VAL A 196 7.89 -35.03 -1.48
C VAL A 196 9.41 -34.92 -1.44
N VAL A 197 10.06 -35.42 -2.49
CA VAL A 197 11.51 -35.31 -2.73
C VAL A 197 11.90 -33.87 -2.43
N LYS A 198 12.88 -33.68 -1.53
CA LYS A 198 13.44 -32.35 -1.22
C LYS A 198 13.64 -31.61 -2.52
N ARG A 199 12.86 -30.56 -2.75
CA ARG A 199 13.02 -29.70 -3.89
C ARG A 199 14.45 -29.21 -3.87
N GLN A 200 15.11 -29.26 -5.00
CA GLN A 200 16.50 -28.84 -5.11
C GLN A 200 16.58 -27.41 -4.56
N VAL A 201 17.37 -27.22 -3.52
CA VAL A 201 17.65 -25.87 -2.96
C VAL A 201 18.07 -24.99 -4.12
N ASN A 202 17.52 -23.79 -4.23
CA ASN A 202 17.90 -22.87 -5.29
C ASN A 202 19.42 -22.63 -5.24
N PRO A 203 20.21 -23.13 -6.21
CA PRO A 203 21.66 -23.06 -6.15
C PRO A 203 22.20 -21.63 -6.28
N LYS A 204 21.34 -20.67 -6.69
CA LYS A 204 21.68 -19.25 -6.83
C LYS A 204 21.16 -18.40 -5.68
N GLY A 205 20.73 -18.98 -4.58
CA GLY A 205 20.39 -18.27 -3.37
C GLY A 205 18.99 -17.66 -3.38
N PHE A 206 18.82 -16.44 -3.88
CA PHE A 206 17.58 -15.68 -3.78
C PHE A 206 16.64 -15.79 -4.98
N LEU A 207 16.97 -16.65 -5.95
CA LEU A 207 16.15 -16.86 -7.14
C LEU A 207 15.04 -17.89 -6.89
N ASN A 208 13.87 -17.66 -7.48
CA ASN A 208 12.76 -18.63 -7.48
C ASN A 208 12.03 -18.66 -8.83
N ALA A 209 10.77 -19.05 -8.85
CA ALA A 209 9.98 -19.12 -10.08
C ALA A 209 9.32 -17.78 -10.48
N PHE A 210 9.46 -16.73 -9.67
CA PHE A 210 8.73 -15.47 -9.82
C PHE A 210 9.67 -14.28 -9.80
N TYR A 211 9.65 -13.46 -10.85
CA TYR A 211 10.52 -12.29 -11.00
C TYR A 211 10.21 -11.15 -10.03
N ASP A 212 8.97 -11.03 -9.56
CA ASP A 212 8.62 -10.08 -8.50
C ASP A 212 9.27 -10.44 -7.17
N ASP A 213 9.25 -11.71 -6.77
CA ASP A 213 9.95 -12.18 -5.57
C ASP A 213 11.44 -11.83 -5.60
N GLU A 214 12.07 -12.06 -6.75
CA GLU A 214 13.47 -11.73 -6.99
C GLU A 214 13.72 -10.22 -6.88
N GLY A 215 12.87 -9.41 -7.49
CA GLY A 215 12.96 -7.96 -7.41
C GLY A 215 12.91 -7.41 -5.98
N TRP A 216 12.08 -7.99 -5.12
CA TRP A 216 12.02 -7.63 -3.71
C TRP A 216 13.34 -7.92 -2.97
N TRP A 217 13.93 -9.10 -3.19
CA TRP A 217 15.22 -9.42 -2.62
C TRP A 217 16.34 -8.54 -3.16
N ALA A 218 16.32 -8.20 -4.45
CA ALA A 218 17.29 -7.26 -5.02
C ALA A 218 17.25 -5.89 -4.35
N LEU A 219 16.05 -5.32 -4.14
CA LEU A 219 15.89 -4.04 -3.44
C LEU A 219 16.33 -4.14 -1.98
N GLY A 220 16.00 -5.24 -1.29
CA GLY A 220 16.45 -5.47 0.08
C GLY A 220 17.98 -5.52 0.21
N TRP A 221 18.66 -6.15 -0.75
CA TRP A 221 20.13 -6.19 -0.76
C TRP A 221 20.77 -4.87 -1.18
N ILE A 222 20.14 -4.10 -2.06
CA ILE A 222 20.56 -2.72 -2.35
C ILE A 222 20.49 -1.87 -1.08
N GLN A 223 19.39 -1.97 -0.32
CA GLN A 223 19.26 -1.26 0.95
C GLN A 223 20.32 -1.69 1.97
N ALA A 224 20.62 -2.99 2.07
CA ALA A 224 21.68 -3.49 2.93
C ALA A 224 23.06 -2.93 2.54
N TYR A 225 23.33 -2.82 1.24
CA TYR A 225 24.53 -2.15 0.74
C TYR A 225 24.58 -0.68 1.13
N ASP A 226 23.50 0.05 0.96
CA ASP A 226 23.43 1.49 1.28
C ASP A 226 23.67 1.75 2.78
N ILE A 227 23.22 0.84 3.65
CA ILE A 227 23.44 0.95 5.10
C ILE A 227 24.85 0.57 5.54
N THR A 228 25.43 -0.46 4.91
CA THR A 228 26.69 -1.07 5.43
C THR A 228 27.92 -0.78 4.59
N GLY A 229 27.75 -0.50 3.29
CA GLY A 229 28.83 -0.41 2.32
C GLY A 229 29.41 -1.77 1.89
N THR A 230 28.82 -2.89 2.30
CA THR A 230 29.33 -4.24 2.04
C THR A 230 29.02 -4.65 0.60
N ALA A 231 30.07 -4.78 -0.22
CA ALA A 231 29.95 -5.05 -1.67
C ALA A 231 29.22 -6.35 -2.01
N GLU A 232 29.25 -7.36 -1.13
CA GLU A 232 28.56 -8.62 -1.31
C GLU A 232 27.05 -8.42 -1.52
N TYR A 233 26.42 -7.51 -0.79
CA TYR A 233 24.99 -7.23 -0.91
C TYR A 233 24.67 -6.63 -2.28
N LEU A 234 25.46 -5.66 -2.76
CA LEU A 234 25.28 -5.10 -4.10
C LEU A 234 25.49 -6.14 -5.20
N ASN A 235 26.51 -7.00 -5.06
CA ASN A 235 26.78 -8.09 -6.00
C ASN A 235 25.61 -9.08 -6.06
N THR A 236 25.04 -9.43 -4.91
CA THR A 236 23.83 -10.28 -4.84
C THR A 236 22.65 -9.65 -5.59
N ALA A 237 22.42 -8.35 -5.43
CA ALA A 237 21.38 -7.64 -6.18
C ALA A 237 21.65 -7.63 -7.70
N ILE A 238 22.90 -7.50 -8.12
CA ILE A 238 23.33 -7.58 -9.53
C ILE A 238 23.04 -8.97 -10.10
N ASP A 239 23.36 -10.04 -9.36
CA ASP A 239 23.12 -11.41 -9.79
C ASP A 239 21.62 -11.68 -9.94
N ILE A 240 20.81 -11.23 -8.99
CA ILE A 240 19.35 -11.32 -9.06
C ILE A 240 18.82 -10.55 -10.29
N PHE A 241 19.24 -9.31 -10.49
CA PHE A 241 18.81 -8.53 -11.65
C PHE A 241 19.20 -9.17 -12.99
N THR A 242 20.35 -9.86 -13.02
CA THR A 242 20.78 -10.58 -14.21
C THR A 242 19.81 -11.72 -14.56
N ASP A 243 19.21 -12.37 -13.55
CA ASP A 243 18.19 -13.39 -13.79
C ASP A 243 16.85 -12.75 -14.21
N MET A 244 16.41 -11.66 -13.56
CA MET A 244 15.18 -10.94 -13.91
C MET A 244 15.16 -10.54 -15.41
N LYS A 245 16.30 -10.22 -16.01
CA LYS A 245 16.40 -9.89 -17.44
C LYS A 245 15.95 -11.04 -18.36
N ASN A 246 16.05 -12.28 -17.91
CA ASN A 246 15.61 -13.43 -18.70
C ASN A 246 14.07 -13.42 -18.93
N GLY A 247 13.33 -12.69 -18.12
CA GLY A 247 11.88 -12.49 -18.27
C GLY A 247 11.47 -11.52 -19.40
N SER A 248 12.41 -10.92 -20.14
CA SER A 248 12.15 -9.77 -21.04
C SER A 248 11.53 -10.10 -22.40
N SER A 249 11.21 -11.34 -22.72
CA SER A 249 10.67 -11.75 -24.04
C SER A 249 9.15 -11.82 -24.09
N THR A 250 8.46 -10.82 -23.56
CA THR A 250 6.99 -10.83 -23.54
C THR A 250 6.36 -10.55 -24.92
N PRO A 251 5.14 -11.05 -25.20
CA PRO A 251 4.42 -10.74 -26.44
C PRO A 251 3.95 -9.29 -26.52
N CYS A 252 4.09 -8.54 -25.42
CA CYS A 252 3.59 -7.16 -25.30
C CYS A 252 4.63 -6.09 -25.74
N LYS A 253 5.57 -6.47 -26.60
CA LYS A 253 6.59 -5.58 -27.19
C LYS A 253 7.52 -4.94 -26.18
N GLY A 254 7.75 -5.56 -25.06
CA GLY A 254 8.60 -5.11 -23.95
C GLY A 254 8.05 -5.58 -22.62
N GLY A 255 8.64 -5.07 -21.53
CA GLY A 255 8.36 -5.53 -20.18
C GLY A 255 8.95 -6.90 -19.89
N ILE A 256 8.67 -7.40 -18.68
CA ILE A 256 9.04 -8.76 -18.28
C ILE A 256 7.82 -9.56 -17.85
N TRP A 257 7.94 -10.87 -17.96
CA TRP A 257 6.99 -11.80 -17.39
C TRP A 257 6.95 -11.71 -15.86
N TRP A 258 5.84 -12.06 -15.27
CA TRP A 258 5.71 -12.24 -13.83
C TRP A 258 6.47 -13.45 -13.33
N ASP A 259 6.40 -14.54 -14.07
CA ASP A 259 6.93 -15.85 -13.70
C ASP A 259 7.73 -16.50 -14.83
N LYS A 260 8.57 -17.47 -14.46
CA LYS A 260 9.44 -18.20 -15.40
C LYS A 260 8.70 -19.22 -16.28
N SER A 261 7.39 -19.40 -16.03
CA SER A 261 6.50 -20.18 -16.91
C SER A 261 5.79 -19.32 -17.96
N GLU A 262 6.09 -18.01 -17.97
CA GLU A 262 5.62 -17.06 -19.00
C GLU A 262 4.08 -16.95 -19.06
N THR A 263 3.43 -16.92 -17.87
CA THR A 263 1.97 -16.98 -17.81
C THR A 263 1.29 -15.61 -17.77
N TYR A 264 1.98 -14.58 -17.21
CA TYR A 264 1.35 -13.31 -16.95
C TYR A 264 2.34 -12.13 -17.07
N VAL A 265 1.89 -11.00 -17.60
CA VAL A 265 2.62 -9.72 -17.64
C VAL A 265 1.90 -8.76 -16.71
N ASN A 266 2.42 -8.59 -15.49
CA ASN A 266 1.79 -7.79 -14.45
C ASN A 266 2.54 -6.50 -14.13
N ALA A 267 1.92 -5.63 -13.33
CA ALA A 267 2.49 -4.36 -12.95
C ALA A 267 3.71 -4.57 -12.04
N ILE A 268 3.57 -5.37 -10.98
CA ILE A 268 4.59 -5.43 -9.93
C ILE A 268 5.95 -5.95 -10.40
N ALA A 269 6.01 -7.01 -11.21
CA ALA A 269 7.29 -7.50 -11.75
C ALA A 269 7.96 -6.44 -12.62
N ASN A 270 7.16 -5.72 -13.41
CA ASN A 270 7.62 -4.67 -14.32
C ASN A 270 8.08 -3.40 -13.59
N GLU A 271 7.42 -3.05 -12.50
CA GLU A 271 7.82 -1.93 -11.63
C GLU A 271 9.10 -2.24 -10.86
N LEU A 272 9.23 -3.47 -10.36
CA LEU A 272 10.44 -3.93 -9.68
C LEU A 272 11.63 -3.99 -10.64
N TYR A 273 11.42 -4.44 -11.88
CA TYR A 273 12.46 -4.45 -12.90
C TYR A 273 12.96 -3.03 -13.22
N LEU A 274 12.04 -2.07 -13.38
CA LEU A 274 12.35 -0.65 -13.49
C LEU A 274 13.13 -0.15 -12.26
N SER A 275 12.60 -0.42 -11.07
CA SER A 275 13.14 0.11 -9.82
C SER A 275 14.56 -0.42 -9.55
N VAL A 276 14.76 -1.75 -9.66
CA VAL A 276 16.08 -2.35 -9.46
C VAL A 276 17.10 -1.81 -10.48
N ALA A 277 16.72 -1.71 -11.77
CA ALA A 277 17.61 -1.15 -12.79
C ALA A 277 18.01 0.31 -12.46
N ALA A 278 17.05 1.14 -12.05
CA ALA A 278 17.30 2.53 -11.68
C ALA A 278 18.22 2.65 -10.45
N HIS A 279 17.99 1.79 -9.43
CA HIS A 279 18.84 1.74 -8.24
C HIS A 279 20.27 1.31 -8.58
N LEU A 280 20.45 0.29 -9.43
CA LEU A 280 21.77 -0.18 -9.87
C LEU A 280 22.48 0.87 -10.71
N ALA A 281 21.78 1.63 -11.54
CA ALA A 281 22.36 2.74 -12.31
C ALA A 281 23.04 3.80 -11.43
N ASN A 282 22.55 3.99 -10.20
CA ASN A 282 23.12 4.93 -9.24
C ASN A 282 24.27 4.36 -8.39
N ARG A 283 24.42 3.03 -8.33
CA ARG A 283 25.37 2.35 -7.42
C ARG A 283 26.50 1.62 -8.17
N VAL A 284 26.26 1.18 -9.39
CA VAL A 284 27.23 0.46 -10.21
C VAL A 284 27.84 1.41 -11.24
N VAL A 285 28.77 2.26 -10.79
CA VAL A 285 29.33 3.37 -11.60
C VAL A 285 29.91 2.90 -12.94
N GLN A 286 30.63 1.77 -12.95
CA GLN A 286 31.28 1.23 -14.16
C GLN A 286 30.28 0.80 -15.23
N ASN A 287 29.08 0.38 -14.81
CA ASN A 287 28.02 -0.09 -15.71
C ASN A 287 26.78 0.80 -15.67
N LYS A 288 26.91 2.03 -15.21
CA LYS A 288 25.79 2.98 -15.07
C LYS A 288 24.91 3.01 -16.32
N GLN A 289 25.51 3.20 -17.49
CA GLN A 289 24.77 3.37 -18.74
C GLN A 289 23.97 2.12 -19.13
N PHE A 290 24.47 0.94 -18.82
CA PHE A 290 23.77 -0.32 -19.04
C PHE A 290 22.46 -0.41 -18.24
N TYR A 291 22.50 -0.16 -16.92
CA TYR A 291 21.32 -0.18 -16.09
C TYR A 291 20.37 1.00 -16.39
N LEU A 292 20.95 2.16 -16.67
CA LEU A 292 20.16 3.36 -17.01
C LEU A 292 19.34 3.15 -18.27
N SER A 293 19.94 2.60 -19.36
CA SER A 293 19.18 2.34 -20.58
C SER A 293 18.03 1.37 -20.34
N ILE A 294 18.26 0.31 -19.57
CA ILE A 294 17.19 -0.65 -19.23
C ILE A 294 16.06 0.05 -18.46
N ALA A 295 16.39 0.87 -17.47
CA ALA A 295 15.38 1.59 -16.70
C ALA A 295 14.57 2.58 -17.55
N GLN A 296 15.24 3.28 -18.48
CA GLN A 296 14.58 4.22 -19.39
C GLN A 296 13.67 3.52 -20.41
N ASP A 297 14.12 2.41 -20.98
CA ASP A 297 13.35 1.61 -21.91
C ASP A 297 12.14 0.98 -21.21
N GLN A 298 12.35 0.45 -20.01
CA GLN A 298 11.28 -0.14 -19.18
C GLN A 298 10.23 0.90 -18.79
N TRP A 299 10.62 2.11 -18.38
CA TRP A 299 9.67 3.17 -18.08
C TRP A 299 8.90 3.62 -19.31
N THR A 300 9.59 3.76 -20.44
CA THR A 300 8.95 4.13 -21.72
C THR A 300 7.89 3.10 -22.11
N TRP A 301 8.23 1.82 -22.01
CA TRP A 301 7.28 0.74 -22.25
C TRP A 301 6.13 0.75 -21.26
N PHE A 302 6.41 0.90 -19.95
CA PHE A 302 5.39 0.87 -18.89
C PHE A 302 4.34 1.97 -19.10
N GLN A 303 4.75 3.17 -19.47
CA GLN A 303 3.83 4.27 -19.79
C GLN A 303 2.93 3.95 -21.01
N GLN A 304 3.43 3.17 -21.97
CA GLN A 304 2.71 2.81 -23.20
C GLN A 304 1.90 1.52 -23.06
N SER A 305 2.16 0.71 -22.05
CA SER A 305 1.52 -0.58 -21.85
C SER A 305 0.01 -0.49 -21.59
N GLY A 306 -0.44 0.67 -21.09
CA GLY A 306 -1.82 0.89 -20.67
C GLY A 306 -2.11 0.47 -19.22
N MET A 307 -1.15 -0.07 -18.47
CA MET A 307 -1.33 -0.41 -17.04
C MET A 307 -1.68 0.83 -16.22
N ILE A 308 -1.09 2.00 -16.53
CA ILE A 308 -1.51 3.28 -15.98
C ILE A 308 -2.80 3.70 -16.69
N ASN A 309 -3.91 3.70 -15.96
CA ASN A 309 -5.24 4.02 -16.51
C ASN A 309 -5.48 5.54 -16.59
N SER A 310 -6.63 5.94 -17.14
CA SER A 310 -6.99 7.36 -17.32
C SER A 310 -7.15 8.16 -16.03
N LYS A 311 -7.17 7.49 -14.86
CA LYS A 311 -7.21 8.14 -13.53
C LYS A 311 -5.82 8.27 -12.90
N SER A 312 -4.75 7.96 -13.64
CA SER A 312 -3.36 7.88 -13.15
C SER A 312 -3.17 6.81 -12.06
N LEU A 313 -3.98 5.75 -12.07
CA LEU A 313 -3.86 4.59 -11.20
C LEU A 313 -3.33 3.40 -12.00
N ILE A 314 -2.58 2.53 -11.35
CA ILE A 314 -1.99 1.34 -11.97
C ILE A 314 -2.88 0.14 -11.64
N ASN A 315 -3.39 -0.52 -12.66
CA ASN A 315 -4.09 -1.79 -12.54
C ASN A 315 -3.09 -2.96 -12.50
N ASP A 316 -3.53 -4.10 -12.03
CA ASP A 316 -2.66 -5.23 -11.69
C ASP A 316 -1.81 -5.74 -12.88
N GLY A 317 -2.30 -5.68 -14.12
CA GLY A 317 -1.51 -6.11 -15.27
C GLY A 317 -2.19 -6.05 -16.61
N LEU A 318 -1.72 -6.89 -17.53
CA LEU A 318 -2.20 -6.98 -18.89
C LEU A 318 -2.92 -8.32 -19.13
N THR A 319 -3.91 -8.28 -20.02
CA THR A 319 -4.51 -9.49 -20.60
C THR A 319 -3.54 -10.17 -21.58
N GLY A 320 -3.81 -11.41 -22.00
CA GLY A 320 -3.06 -12.08 -23.08
C GLY A 320 -3.06 -11.34 -24.42
N ALA A 321 -3.96 -10.37 -24.62
CA ALA A 321 -3.95 -9.46 -25.77
C ALA A 321 -3.18 -8.16 -25.53
N CYS A 322 -2.37 -8.09 -24.46
CA CYS A 322 -1.55 -6.95 -24.07
C CYS A 322 -2.35 -5.65 -23.86
N LYS A 323 -3.55 -5.78 -23.29
CA LYS A 323 -4.38 -4.65 -22.88
C LYS A 323 -4.51 -4.63 -21.36
N ASN A 324 -4.69 -3.45 -20.77
CA ASN A 324 -5.02 -3.33 -19.37
C ASN A 324 -6.14 -4.30 -18.98
N ASN A 325 -5.91 -5.09 -17.95
CA ASN A 325 -6.87 -6.10 -17.50
C ASN A 325 -7.99 -5.52 -16.61
N ASN A 326 -7.89 -4.22 -16.24
CA ASN A 326 -8.74 -3.56 -15.25
C ASN A 326 -8.77 -4.28 -13.88
N GLY A 327 -7.74 -5.04 -13.57
CA GLY A 327 -7.57 -5.70 -12.30
C GLY A 327 -7.45 -4.71 -11.14
N THR A 328 -7.39 -5.23 -9.93
CA THR A 328 -7.40 -4.44 -8.70
C THR A 328 -6.28 -3.40 -8.68
N VAL A 329 -6.62 -2.22 -8.18
CA VAL A 329 -5.66 -1.15 -7.90
C VAL A 329 -5.13 -1.38 -6.49
N TRP A 330 -3.93 -1.95 -6.39
CA TRP A 330 -3.26 -2.22 -5.13
C TRP A 330 -2.33 -1.08 -4.74
N SER A 331 -2.20 -0.80 -3.45
CA SER A 331 -1.34 0.27 -2.96
C SER A 331 0.13 0.06 -3.33
N TYR A 332 0.65 -1.18 -3.30
CA TYR A 332 2.06 -1.47 -3.60
C TYR A 332 2.44 -1.18 -5.06
N ASN A 333 1.55 -1.43 -6.04
CA ASN A 333 1.75 -1.07 -7.44
C ASN A 333 1.85 0.46 -7.61
N GLN A 334 1.04 1.22 -6.87
CA GLN A 334 1.15 2.68 -6.88
C GLN A 334 2.45 3.15 -6.24
N GLY A 335 2.99 2.35 -5.28
CA GLY A 335 4.19 2.68 -4.51
C GLY A 335 5.49 2.46 -5.28
N VAL A 336 5.76 1.24 -5.74
CA VAL A 336 7.07 0.83 -6.28
C VAL A 336 7.53 1.74 -7.42
N VAL A 337 6.63 2.14 -8.29
CA VAL A 337 6.93 3.06 -9.40
C VAL A 337 7.41 4.44 -8.93
N LEU A 338 6.96 4.93 -7.77
CA LEU A 338 7.40 6.23 -7.24
C LEU A 338 8.89 6.21 -6.92
N GLY A 339 9.33 5.19 -6.16
CA GLY A 339 10.74 5.00 -5.83
C GLY A 339 11.60 4.78 -7.07
N GLY A 340 11.14 3.93 -7.99
CA GLY A 340 11.81 3.67 -9.26
C GLY A 340 12.03 4.94 -10.09
N LEU A 341 11.01 5.80 -10.19
CA LEU A 341 11.09 7.06 -10.93
C LEU A 341 11.99 8.10 -10.24
N VAL A 342 12.01 8.13 -8.92
CA VAL A 342 12.95 8.99 -8.19
C VAL A 342 14.39 8.54 -8.43
N GLU A 343 14.67 7.24 -8.36
CA GLU A 343 16.01 6.71 -8.64
C GLU A 343 16.41 6.94 -10.11
N LEU A 344 15.47 6.75 -11.04
CA LEU A 344 15.71 7.06 -12.46
C LEU A 344 16.03 8.55 -12.67
N ASN A 345 15.31 9.44 -11.98
CA ASN A 345 15.60 10.87 -12.02
C ASN A 345 16.95 11.22 -11.40
N LYS A 346 17.42 10.52 -10.37
CA LYS A 346 18.78 10.71 -9.83
C LYS A 346 19.84 10.27 -10.84
N ALA A 347 19.63 9.15 -11.54
CA ALA A 347 20.57 8.63 -12.54
C ALA A 347 20.64 9.48 -13.80
N SER A 348 19.50 10.00 -14.25
CA SER A 348 19.35 10.84 -15.46
C SER A 348 18.22 11.85 -15.25
N PRO A 349 18.52 13.06 -14.80
CA PRO A 349 17.52 14.07 -14.46
C PRO A 349 16.55 14.38 -15.59
N ASN A 350 15.24 14.15 -15.34
CA ASN A 350 14.15 14.49 -16.25
C ASN A 350 12.89 14.81 -15.42
N ALA A 351 12.40 16.04 -15.52
CA ALA A 351 11.25 16.51 -14.75
C ALA A 351 9.97 15.66 -14.97
N SER A 352 9.84 15.00 -16.13
CA SER A 352 8.69 14.14 -16.41
C SER A 352 8.59 12.94 -15.48
N TYR A 353 9.70 12.38 -14.99
CA TYR A 353 9.71 11.26 -14.04
C TYR A 353 9.05 11.67 -12.72
N ILE A 354 9.48 12.78 -12.16
CA ILE A 354 8.91 13.32 -10.92
C ILE A 354 7.43 13.74 -11.11
N SER A 355 7.10 14.35 -12.26
CA SER A 355 5.72 14.72 -12.57
C SER A 355 4.79 13.49 -12.63
N SER A 356 5.23 12.41 -13.29
CA SER A 356 4.48 11.14 -13.35
C SER A 356 4.32 10.51 -11.96
N ALA A 357 5.40 10.47 -11.16
CA ALA A 357 5.36 9.97 -9.80
C ALA A 357 4.35 10.75 -8.93
N LYS A 358 4.35 12.09 -9.02
CA LYS A 358 3.39 12.94 -8.29
C LYS A 358 1.95 12.69 -8.72
N SER A 359 1.69 12.51 -10.01
CA SER A 359 0.36 12.23 -10.53
C SER A 359 -0.18 10.91 -9.98
N ILE A 360 0.65 9.85 -9.99
CA ILE A 360 0.29 8.53 -9.47
C ILE A 360 0.09 8.61 -7.94
N ALA A 361 1.02 9.21 -7.20
CA ALA A 361 0.91 9.34 -5.75
C ALA A 361 -0.37 10.08 -5.32
N THR A 362 -0.70 11.20 -5.99
CA THR A 362 -1.90 11.98 -5.69
C THR A 362 -3.18 11.19 -6.01
N ALA A 363 -3.19 10.48 -7.13
CA ALA A 363 -4.31 9.61 -7.51
C ALA A 363 -4.50 8.47 -6.52
N ALA A 364 -3.40 7.81 -6.11
CA ALA A 364 -3.41 6.71 -5.15
C ALA A 364 -3.92 7.15 -3.77
N ILE A 365 -3.38 8.23 -3.22
CA ILE A 365 -3.85 8.78 -1.95
C ILE A 365 -5.35 9.06 -1.99
N LYS A 366 -5.84 9.66 -3.08
CA LYS A 366 -7.27 9.95 -3.24
C LYS A 366 -8.12 8.69 -3.37
N ALA A 367 -7.64 7.68 -4.07
CA ALA A 367 -8.44 6.49 -4.41
C ALA A 367 -8.42 5.42 -3.32
N LEU A 368 -7.31 5.32 -2.55
CA LEU A 368 -7.05 4.25 -1.60
C LEU A 368 -7.08 4.74 -0.14
N SER A 369 -7.61 5.93 0.14
CA SER A 369 -7.82 6.38 1.51
C SER A 369 -9.29 6.28 1.90
N ASP A 370 -9.53 5.96 3.16
CA ASP A 370 -10.84 6.07 3.77
C ASP A 370 -11.26 7.55 3.98
N SER A 371 -12.44 7.77 4.53
CA SER A 371 -12.96 9.12 4.81
C SER A 371 -12.13 9.92 5.83
N ASN A 372 -11.25 9.25 6.60
CA ASN A 372 -10.36 9.87 7.58
C ASN A 372 -8.94 10.08 7.03
N GLY A 373 -8.70 9.73 5.77
CA GLY A 373 -7.39 9.84 5.11
C GLY A 373 -6.42 8.71 5.49
N VAL A 374 -6.92 7.57 5.99
CA VAL A 374 -6.10 6.39 6.29
C VAL A 374 -6.05 5.49 5.07
N LEU A 375 -4.84 5.05 4.70
CA LEU A 375 -4.60 4.17 3.56
C LEU A 375 -5.28 2.82 3.75
N HIS A 376 -5.96 2.36 2.73
CA HIS A 376 -6.79 1.17 2.73
C HIS A 376 -6.65 0.41 1.42
N ASP A 377 -6.34 -0.88 1.48
CA ASP A 377 -6.40 -1.77 0.31
C ASP A 377 -7.75 -2.49 0.23
N PRO A 378 -8.24 -2.79 -0.99
CA PRO A 378 -9.57 -3.37 -1.18
C PRO A 378 -9.81 -4.72 -0.49
N CYS A 379 -8.76 -5.42 -0.10
CA CYS A 379 -8.83 -6.72 0.58
C CYS A 379 -9.12 -6.62 2.08
N GLU A 380 -8.96 -5.44 2.70
CA GLU A 380 -9.09 -5.31 4.16
C GLU A 380 -10.49 -5.65 4.66
N PRO A 381 -10.61 -6.31 5.80
CA PRO A 381 -9.52 -6.70 6.72
C PRO A 381 -8.87 -8.07 6.44
N ASN A 382 -9.18 -8.74 5.34
CA ASN A 382 -8.75 -10.11 5.05
C ASN A 382 -7.81 -10.16 3.83
N CYS A 383 -6.61 -9.62 3.97
CA CYS A 383 -5.65 -9.44 2.86
C CYS A 383 -4.75 -10.66 2.58
N GLY A 384 -4.92 -11.75 3.30
CA GLY A 384 -4.09 -12.94 3.09
C GLY A 384 -2.60 -12.71 3.37
N ALA A 385 -1.76 -13.56 2.76
CA ALA A 385 -0.31 -13.53 2.98
C ALA A 385 0.35 -12.32 2.28
N ASP A 386 -0.12 -11.95 1.10
CA ASP A 386 0.50 -10.93 0.26
C ASP A 386 -0.01 -9.52 0.56
N GLY A 387 -1.32 -9.30 0.45
CA GLY A 387 -1.92 -7.98 0.57
C GLY A 387 -1.69 -7.29 1.93
N SER A 388 -1.41 -8.08 2.98
CA SER A 388 -1.13 -7.57 4.32
C SER A 388 0.13 -6.70 4.41
N GLN A 389 0.98 -6.68 3.37
CA GLN A 389 2.22 -5.89 3.34
C GLN A 389 2.17 -4.71 2.36
N PHE A 390 1.18 -4.64 1.48
CA PHE A 390 1.17 -3.70 0.35
C PHE A 390 1.22 -2.22 0.76
N LYS A 391 0.49 -1.82 1.78
CA LYS A 391 0.41 -0.43 2.24
C LYS A 391 1.76 0.13 2.70
N GLY A 392 2.57 -0.69 3.39
CA GLY A 392 3.91 -0.30 3.82
C GLY A 392 4.80 0.03 2.64
N ILE A 393 4.74 -0.79 1.58
CA ILE A 393 5.51 -0.57 0.36
C ILE A 393 5.15 0.77 -0.28
N PHE A 394 3.85 1.14 -0.33
CA PHE A 394 3.44 2.46 -0.78
C PHE A 394 4.03 3.58 0.09
N MET A 395 3.94 3.46 1.42
CA MET A 395 4.42 4.49 2.36
C MET A 395 5.93 4.71 2.25
N ARG A 396 6.72 3.65 2.14
CA ARG A 396 8.18 3.70 1.94
C ARG A 396 8.53 4.48 0.66
N ASN A 397 7.87 4.16 -0.44
CA ASN A 397 8.14 4.81 -1.72
C ASN A 397 7.60 6.26 -1.78
N LEU A 398 6.50 6.55 -1.08
CA LEU A 398 6.02 7.92 -0.89
C LEU A 398 7.03 8.75 -0.07
N GLN A 399 7.69 8.16 0.93
CA GLN A 399 8.79 8.79 1.66
C GLN A 399 9.92 9.19 0.71
N ILE A 400 10.31 8.30 -0.21
CA ILE A 400 11.36 8.57 -1.21
C ILE A 400 10.94 9.73 -2.13
N LEU A 401 9.70 9.74 -2.61
CA LEU A 401 9.16 10.84 -3.42
C LEU A 401 9.09 12.15 -2.64
N GLN A 402 8.65 12.12 -1.38
CA GLN A 402 8.60 13.29 -0.51
C GLN A 402 9.98 13.89 -0.26
N ALA A 403 11.02 13.06 -0.13
CA ALA A 403 12.39 13.53 0.01
C ALA A 403 12.91 14.24 -1.26
N ALA A 404 12.57 13.71 -2.43
CA ALA A 404 12.99 14.23 -3.75
C ALA A 404 12.17 15.45 -4.21
N SER A 405 10.87 15.46 -3.92
CA SER A 405 9.93 16.51 -4.34
C SER A 405 8.92 16.80 -3.23
N PRO A 406 9.29 17.61 -2.24
CA PRO A 406 8.46 17.87 -1.05
C PRO A 406 7.07 18.41 -1.39
N ASP A 407 6.03 17.83 -0.71
CA ASP A 407 4.64 18.24 -0.81
C ASP A 407 3.96 18.12 0.57
N ASN A 408 3.25 19.16 0.99
CA ASN A 408 2.60 19.19 2.31
C ASN A 408 1.45 18.17 2.41
N SER A 409 0.82 17.81 1.30
CA SER A 409 -0.23 16.79 1.29
C SER A 409 0.33 15.41 1.65
N TYR A 410 1.53 15.08 1.17
CA TYR A 410 2.21 13.83 1.53
C TYR A 410 2.61 13.81 3.01
N LEU A 411 3.11 14.94 3.53
CA LEU A 411 3.42 15.04 4.97
C LEU A 411 2.19 14.81 5.84
N SER A 412 1.06 15.47 5.49
CA SER A 412 -0.20 15.31 6.21
C SER A 412 -0.70 13.85 6.13
N PHE A 413 -0.59 13.22 4.97
CA PHE A 413 -0.97 11.83 4.76
C PHE A 413 -0.12 10.87 5.61
N VAL A 414 1.21 11.03 5.60
CA VAL A 414 2.13 10.23 6.43
C VAL A 414 1.80 10.39 7.91
N ALA A 415 1.61 11.62 8.38
CA ALA A 415 1.26 11.89 9.79
C ALA A 415 -0.07 11.26 10.19
N THR A 416 -1.10 11.36 9.35
CA THR A 416 -2.43 10.78 9.59
C THR A 416 -2.35 9.26 9.73
N ASN A 417 -1.63 8.59 8.83
CA ASN A 417 -1.48 7.13 8.84
C ASN A 417 -0.68 6.67 10.07
N ALA A 418 0.47 7.27 10.35
CA ALA A 418 1.28 6.92 11.50
C ALA A 418 0.53 7.13 12.84
N ALA A 419 -0.25 8.20 12.95
CA ALA A 419 -1.07 8.47 14.13
C ALA A 419 -2.21 7.45 14.27
N SER A 420 -2.90 7.10 13.18
CA SER A 420 -3.98 6.13 13.19
C SER A 420 -3.47 4.74 13.57
N ILE A 421 -2.41 4.26 12.92
CA ILE A 421 -1.74 2.99 13.24
C ILE A 421 -1.48 2.89 14.74
N TRP A 422 -0.81 3.89 15.32
CA TRP A 422 -0.40 3.82 16.72
C TRP A 422 -1.56 3.92 17.70
N ALA A 423 -2.57 4.70 17.39
CA ALA A 423 -3.71 4.97 18.27
C ALA A 423 -4.81 3.92 18.16
N LYS A 424 -5.01 3.29 16.97
CA LYS A 424 -6.20 2.49 16.68
C LYS A 424 -5.90 1.04 16.29
N ASP A 425 -4.78 0.81 15.59
CA ASP A 425 -4.41 -0.52 15.07
C ASP A 425 -3.37 -1.23 15.94
N ARG A 426 -3.27 -0.90 17.20
CA ARG A 426 -2.24 -1.44 18.10
C ARG A 426 -2.85 -2.21 19.27
N ASN A 427 -2.38 -3.45 19.51
CA ASN A 427 -2.70 -4.17 20.73
C ASN A 427 -1.75 -3.83 21.89
N THR A 428 -2.01 -4.40 23.06
CA THR A 428 -1.22 -4.17 24.30
C THR A 428 0.22 -4.67 24.22
N GLN A 429 0.57 -5.49 23.23
CA GLN A 429 1.91 -6.02 22.99
C GLN A 429 2.67 -5.23 21.91
N ASN A 430 2.14 -4.10 21.46
CA ASN A 430 2.63 -3.29 20.34
C ASN A 430 2.66 -4.04 18.99
N GLN A 431 1.82 -5.06 18.85
CA GLN A 431 1.59 -5.67 17.56
C GLN A 431 0.62 -4.80 16.75
N LEU A 432 0.89 -4.68 15.47
CA LEU A 432 0.13 -3.88 14.50
C LEU A 432 -0.45 -4.80 13.43
N SER A 433 -1.69 -4.55 13.07
CA SER A 433 -2.44 -5.41 12.15
C SER A 433 -2.55 -4.83 10.75
N VAL A 434 -3.41 -5.39 9.93
CA VAL A 434 -3.64 -4.95 8.56
C VAL A 434 -4.54 -3.72 8.49
N ASP A 435 -5.46 -3.52 9.44
CA ASP A 435 -6.42 -2.41 9.41
C ASP A 435 -5.90 -1.19 10.17
N TRP A 436 -5.21 -0.31 9.46
CA TRP A 436 -4.63 0.90 10.06
C TRP A 436 -5.65 1.91 10.58
N ALA A 437 -6.90 1.84 10.13
CA ALA A 437 -8.01 2.65 10.65
C ALA A 437 -8.52 2.10 11.98
N GLY A 438 -8.20 0.85 12.29
CA GLY A 438 -8.64 0.12 13.48
C GLY A 438 -10.11 -0.33 13.42
N PRO A 439 -10.49 -1.20 14.34
CA PRO A 439 -9.70 -1.71 15.46
C PRO A 439 -8.67 -2.78 15.04
N PHE A 440 -7.72 -3.11 15.95
CA PHE A 440 -6.73 -4.17 15.73
C PHE A 440 -7.37 -5.49 15.31
N VAL A 441 -6.88 -6.07 14.21
CA VAL A 441 -7.32 -7.35 13.63
C VAL A 441 -6.32 -8.45 13.99
N SER A 442 -6.75 -9.45 14.74
CA SER A 442 -5.91 -10.58 15.17
C SER A 442 -5.98 -11.73 14.15
N PRO A 443 -4.86 -12.45 13.93
CA PRO A 443 -3.52 -12.22 14.48
C PRO A 443 -2.71 -11.22 13.66
N ALA A 444 -1.83 -10.46 14.33
CA ALA A 444 -0.75 -9.75 13.64
C ALA A 444 0.36 -10.74 13.26
N ASN A 445 1.12 -10.42 12.23
CA ASN A 445 2.24 -11.20 11.73
C ASN A 445 3.40 -10.29 11.27
N ALA A 446 4.50 -10.87 10.79
CA ALA A 446 5.66 -10.10 10.36
C ALA A 446 5.35 -9.21 9.14
N SER A 447 4.42 -9.60 8.25
CA SER A 447 4.00 -8.77 7.11
C SER A 447 3.25 -7.51 7.58
N THR A 448 2.23 -7.66 8.44
CA THR A 448 1.46 -6.52 8.95
C THR A 448 2.32 -5.58 9.79
N GLN A 449 3.21 -6.16 10.61
CA GLN A 449 4.12 -5.39 11.46
C GLN A 449 5.14 -4.59 10.63
N SER A 450 5.75 -5.20 9.61
CA SER A 450 6.70 -4.52 8.73
C SER A 450 6.01 -3.45 7.88
N SER A 451 4.80 -3.72 7.40
CA SER A 451 3.98 -2.75 6.67
C SER A 451 3.70 -1.49 7.50
N ALA A 452 3.28 -1.66 8.75
CA ALA A 452 3.06 -0.54 9.66
C ALA A 452 4.37 0.17 10.03
N LEU A 453 5.49 -0.57 10.16
CA LEU A 453 6.81 0.01 10.41
C LEU A 453 7.24 0.94 9.27
N ASP A 454 7.01 0.60 8.01
CA ASP A 454 7.28 1.48 6.87
C ASP A 454 6.61 2.86 7.03
N ALA A 455 5.34 2.87 7.44
CA ALA A 455 4.61 4.13 7.67
C ALA A 455 5.17 4.93 8.85
N LEU A 456 5.56 4.26 9.94
CA LEU A 456 6.17 4.89 11.10
C LEU A 456 7.57 5.44 10.78
N VAL A 457 8.38 4.71 10.01
CA VAL A 457 9.70 5.15 9.54
C VAL A 457 9.57 6.39 8.65
N ALA A 458 8.57 6.41 7.74
CA ALA A 458 8.27 7.59 6.94
C ALA A 458 7.94 8.81 7.82
N ALA A 459 7.20 8.62 8.92
CA ALA A 459 6.91 9.69 9.86
C ALA A 459 8.16 10.16 10.63
N VAL A 460 9.06 9.24 11.03
CA VAL A 460 10.35 9.58 11.65
C VAL A 460 11.19 10.42 10.72
N ALA A 461 11.30 10.05 9.45
CA ALA A 461 12.10 10.75 8.45
C ALA A 461 11.71 12.22 8.28
N PHE A 462 10.47 12.57 8.57
CA PHE A 462 9.95 13.93 8.45
C PHE A 462 9.49 14.55 9.78
N GLN A 463 9.80 13.95 10.91
CA GLN A 463 9.34 14.39 12.24
C GLN A 463 9.61 15.88 12.49
N GLY A 464 10.79 16.38 12.12
CA GLY A 464 11.14 17.81 12.24
C GLY A 464 10.31 18.74 11.35
N ARG A 465 9.62 18.22 10.32
CA ARG A 465 8.71 18.97 9.44
C ARG A 465 7.25 18.81 9.85
N LEU A 466 6.88 17.67 10.45
CA LEU A 466 5.53 17.40 10.95
C LEU A 466 5.19 18.23 12.20
N GLY A 467 6.22 18.59 13.01
CA GLY A 467 6.08 19.39 14.24
C GLY A 467 6.18 20.91 14.05
N ASN A 468 6.74 21.39 12.94
CA ASN A 468 6.96 22.80 12.67
C ASN A 468 6.35 23.19 11.33
N GLY A 469 5.16 23.74 11.33
CA GLY A 469 4.81 24.70 10.29
C GLY A 469 5.87 25.81 10.32
N ILE A 470 6.80 25.81 9.31
CA ILE A 470 7.80 26.84 9.07
C ILE A 470 9.03 26.82 10.00
N ALA A 471 10.04 26.05 9.63
CA ALA A 471 11.46 26.50 9.65
C ALA A 471 12.33 25.50 8.88
N SER A 472 12.65 25.84 7.66
CA SER A 472 13.59 25.13 6.79
C SER A 472 15.01 25.21 7.35
N ARG A 473 15.61 24.08 7.70
CA ARG A 473 17.05 23.89 7.56
C ARG A 473 17.29 22.59 6.82
N HIS A 474 17.77 22.70 5.59
CA HIS A 474 18.25 21.62 4.76
C HIS A 474 19.35 20.84 5.49
N ARG A 475 19.02 19.65 6.01
CA ARG A 475 20.04 18.61 6.11
C ARG A 475 20.04 17.91 4.76
N ARG A 476 21.14 18.06 4.03
CA ARG A 476 21.42 17.26 2.84
C ARG A 476 21.50 15.81 3.28
N TRP A 477 20.55 15.03 2.83
CA TRP A 477 20.68 13.58 2.79
C TRP A 477 21.59 13.28 1.60
N GLN A 478 22.85 12.95 1.84
CA GLN A 478 23.66 12.21 0.90
C GLN A 478 23.24 10.75 1.07
N LEU A 479 22.38 10.27 0.21
CA LEU A 479 22.20 8.87 -0.14
C LEU A 479 23.00 8.58 -1.39
#